data_b368baaface7b6dd57de61b134e31a2e
#
_entry.id   b368baaface7b6dd57de61b134e31a2e
#
_cell.length_a   1.000
_cell.length_b   1.000
_cell.length_c   1.000
_cell.angle_alpha   90.00
_cell.angle_beta   90.00
_cell.angle_gamma   90.00
#
_symmetry.space_group_name_H-M   'P 1'
#
loop_
_entity.id
_entity.type
_entity.pdbx_description
1 polymer ?
#
loop_
_entity_poly.entity_id
_entity_poly.type
_entity_poly.pdbx_seq_one_letter_code
_entity_poly.pdbx_strand_id
1 'polypeptide(L)' 'MEKEVEYCLMVIENAKARGNTSCQVPIYAKPETVAKMVELGYIARQVGFDPTEPYAHVYIKFT' A
#
# COMPACT_ATOMS: atom_id res chain seq x y z
N MET A 1 2.61 9.54 -13.50
CA MET A 1 2.05 8.89 -12.30
C MET A 1 3.01 9.09 -11.14
N GLU A 2 2.51 9.24 -9.94
CA GLU A 2 3.35 9.45 -8.77
C GLU A 2 4.18 8.23 -8.45
N LYS A 3 5.40 8.45 -7.97
CA LYS A 3 6.32 7.36 -7.63
C LYS A 3 5.78 6.45 -6.54
N GLU A 4 5.06 7.01 -5.57
CA GLU A 4 4.46 6.21 -4.51
C GLU A 4 3.42 5.24 -5.06
N VAL A 5 2.58 5.70 -5.99
CA VAL A 5 1.58 4.86 -6.62
C VAL A 5 2.26 3.74 -7.41
N GLU A 6 3.29 4.07 -8.17
CA GLU A 6 4.03 3.07 -8.94
C GLU A 6 4.66 2.01 -8.03
N TYR A 7 5.23 2.45 -6.91
CA TYR A 7 5.83 1.52 -5.96
C TYR A 7 4.78 0.60 -5.34
N CYS A 8 3.62 1.15 -4.96
CA CYS A 8 2.53 0.33 -4.44
C CYS A 8 2.08 -0.71 -5.46
N LEU A 9 1.92 -0.30 -6.72
CA LEU A 9 1.50 -1.22 -7.77
C LEU A 9 2.53 -2.32 -8.00
N MET A 10 3.81 -2.00 -7.94
CA MET A 10 4.87 -2.99 -8.06
C MET A 10 4.80 -4.03 -6.94
N VAL A 11 4.61 -3.58 -5.71
CA VAL A 11 4.50 -4.49 -4.57
C VAL A 11 3.26 -5.37 -4.70
N ILE A 12 2.15 -4.81 -5.17
CA ILE A 12 0.93 -5.57 -5.41
C ILE A 12 1.17 -6.66 -6.44
N GLU A 13 1.81 -6.32 -7.56
CA GLU A 13 2.08 -7.30 -8.60
C GLU A 13 2.96 -8.45 -8.09
N ASN A 14 3.99 -8.13 -7.31
CA ASN A 14 4.84 -9.14 -6.71
C ASN A 14 4.06 -10.04 -5.75
N ALA A 15 3.17 -9.45 -4.96
CA ALA A 15 2.35 -10.22 -4.01
C ALA A 15 1.37 -11.13 -4.75
N LYS A 16 0.77 -10.65 -5.82
CA LYS A 16 -0.14 -11.46 -6.64
C LYS A 16 0.60 -12.64 -7.27
N ALA A 17 1.82 -12.40 -7.74
CA ALA A 17 2.63 -13.46 -8.34
C ALA A 17 2.97 -14.56 -7.35
N ARG A 18 2.97 -14.24 -6.05
CA ARG A 18 3.20 -15.23 -4.98
C ARG A 18 1.90 -15.87 -4.49
N GLY A 19 0.76 -15.50 -5.05
CA GLY A 19 -0.54 -16.03 -4.62
C GLY A 19 -1.11 -15.38 -3.38
N ASN A 20 -0.57 -14.24 -2.96
CA ASN A 20 -1.07 -13.51 -1.82
C ASN A 20 -2.34 -12.72 -2.18
N THR A 21 -3.16 -12.42 -1.18
CA THR A 21 -4.38 -11.62 -1.35
C THR A 21 -4.24 -10.22 -0.79
N SER A 22 -3.12 -9.94 -0.14
CA SER A 22 -2.84 -8.63 0.45
C SER A 22 -1.33 -8.42 0.51
N CYS A 23 -0.93 -7.18 0.74
CA CYS A 23 0.47 -6.86 0.91
C CYS A 23 0.64 -5.64 1.81
N GLN A 24 1.86 -5.42 2.25
CA GLN A 24 2.23 -4.22 2.99
C GLN A 24 3.35 -3.54 2.22
N VAL A 25 3.17 -2.23 2.01
CA VAL A 25 4.18 -1.42 1.32
C VAL A 25 4.90 -0.60 2.40
N PRO A 26 6.21 -0.76 2.57
CA PRO A 26 6.93 -0.16 3.69
C PRO A 26 7.22 1.32 3.45
N ILE A 27 6.18 2.11 3.28
CA ILE A 27 6.30 3.56 3.11
C ILE A 27 5.23 4.28 3.92
N TYR A 28 5.51 5.54 4.23
CA TYR A 28 4.50 6.45 4.74
C TYR A 28 3.91 7.17 3.53
N ALA A 29 2.78 6.67 3.06
CA ALA A 29 2.16 7.21 1.85
C ALA A 29 1.36 8.46 2.17
N LYS A 30 1.33 9.38 1.21
CA LYS A 30 0.48 10.56 1.28
C LYS A 30 -0.99 10.14 1.19
N PRO A 31 -1.91 10.93 1.79
CA PRO A 31 -3.34 10.63 1.67
C PRO A 31 -3.82 10.47 0.22
N GLU A 32 -3.25 11.25 -0.70
CA GLU A 32 -3.61 11.16 -2.12
C GLU A 32 -3.24 9.81 -2.71
N THR A 33 -2.11 9.26 -2.28
CA THR A 33 -1.67 7.94 -2.75
C THR A 33 -2.62 6.86 -2.28
N VAL A 34 -3.00 6.88 -1.01
CA VAL A 34 -3.95 5.91 -0.46
C VAL A 34 -5.29 6.04 -1.16
N ALA A 35 -5.76 7.28 -1.36
CA ALA A 35 -7.02 7.53 -2.07
C ALA A 35 -6.97 7.00 -3.50
N LYS A 36 -5.84 7.14 -4.18
CA LYS A 36 -5.68 6.63 -5.53
C LYS A 36 -5.76 5.11 -5.56
N MET A 37 -5.17 4.43 -4.59
CA MET A 37 -5.25 2.97 -4.52
C MET A 37 -6.69 2.51 -4.31
N VAL A 38 -7.45 3.20 -3.46
CA VAL A 38 -8.87 2.91 -3.26
C VAL A 38 -9.65 3.14 -4.54
N GLU A 39 -9.35 4.23 -5.25
CA GLU A 39 -9.97 4.54 -6.54
C GLU A 39 -9.74 3.43 -7.57
N LEU A 40 -8.57 2.81 -7.53
CA LEU A 40 -8.22 1.71 -8.42
C LEU A 40 -8.87 0.38 -8.04
N GLY A 41 -9.65 0.35 -6.95
CA GLY A 41 -10.40 -0.83 -6.57
C GLY A 41 -9.77 -1.65 -5.45
N TYR A 42 -8.68 -1.16 -4.85
CA TYR A 42 -8.05 -1.84 -3.72
C TYR A 42 -8.60 -1.34 -2.40
N ILE A 43 -8.44 -2.14 -1.36
CA ILE A 43 -8.66 -1.69 0.00
C ILE A 43 -7.29 -1.28 0.54
N ALA A 44 -7.11 0.00 0.80
CA ALA A 44 -5.80 0.53 1.20
C ALA A 44 -5.94 1.46 2.39
N ARG A 45 -5.00 1.37 3.32
CA ARG A 45 -4.95 2.28 4.46
C ARG A 45 -3.53 2.40 4.99
N GLN A 46 -3.22 3.57 5.50
CA GLN A 46 -1.96 3.81 6.17
C GLN A 46 -2.03 3.24 7.59
N VAL A 47 -1.04 2.46 7.97
CA VAL A 47 -0.92 1.89 9.32
C VAL A 47 0.48 2.16 9.86
N GLY A 48 0.68 1.90 11.15
CA GLY A 48 1.98 2.11 11.79
C GLY A 48 2.26 3.58 12.06
N PHE A 49 1.26 4.35 12.39
CA PHE A 49 1.39 5.77 12.66
C PHE A 49 1.64 6.09 14.12
N ASP A 50 1.98 5.12 14.91
CA ASP A 50 2.27 5.32 16.32
C ASP A 50 3.71 5.81 16.47
N PRO A 51 3.97 6.87 17.27
CA PRO A 51 5.36 7.31 17.52
C PRO A 51 6.27 6.24 18.10
N THR A 52 5.70 5.20 18.70
CA THR A 52 6.47 4.08 19.23
C THR A 52 6.77 3.02 18.18
N GLU A 53 6.11 3.10 17.03
CA GLU A 53 6.33 2.16 15.92
C GLU A 53 7.49 2.65 15.06
N PRO A 54 8.51 1.82 14.83
CA PRO A 54 9.63 2.23 14.00
C PRO A 54 9.32 2.26 12.51
N TYR A 55 8.18 1.72 12.11
CA TYR A 55 7.81 1.62 10.68
C TYR A 55 6.42 2.14 10.43
N ALA A 56 6.28 2.86 9.32
CA ALA A 56 4.98 3.14 8.74
C ALA A 56 4.85 2.30 7.49
N HIS A 57 3.64 1.84 7.20
CA HIS A 57 3.41 1.07 5.97
C HIS A 57 1.97 1.24 5.52
N VAL A 58 1.72 0.95 4.24
CA VAL A 58 0.39 0.94 3.69
C VAL A 58 -0.05 -0.52 3.57
N TYR A 59 -1.17 -0.86 4.18
CA TYR A 59 -1.78 -2.16 4.03
C TYR A 59 -2.72 -2.12 2.83
N ILE A 60 -2.56 -3.04 1.90
CA ILE A 60 -3.38 -3.10 0.69
C ILE A 60 -3.92 -4.51 0.53
N LYS A 61 -5.24 -4.60 0.41
CA LYS A 61 -5.92 -5.86 0.15
C LYS A 61 -6.54 -5.80 -1.23
N PHE A 62 -6.33 -6.82 -2.05
CA PHE A 62 -6.78 -6.83 -3.44
C PHE A 62 -7.68 -8.01 -3.80
N THR A 63 -8.08 -8.79 -2.85
CA THR A 63 -9.15 -9.80 -3.06
C THR A 63 -10.00 -9.96 -1.83
#